data_87bc26818ea7a670a1ed2ec3e4bd23cb
#
_entry.id   87bc26818ea7a670a1ed2ec3e4bd23cb
#
_cell.length_a   1.000
_cell.length_b   1.000
_cell.length_c   1.000
_cell.angle_alpha   90.00
_cell.angle_beta   90.00
_cell.angle_gamma   90.00
#
_symmetry.space_group_name_H-M   'P 1'
#
loop_
_entity.id
_entity.type
_entity.pdbx_description
1 polymer ?
#
loop_
_entity_poly.entity_id
_entity_poly.type
_entity_poly.pdbx_seq_one_letter_code
_entity_poly.pdbx_strand_id
1 'polypeptide(L)'
;MRPLAILMLSALALLPVACERAAPARDQGTSAAASASAMEFRGERPCADCDGIEAWLRLEQDGKLQRYRLIERYSSGTHEREFKDEGEWIAEGDLLRLRARDGGERVYAYQADGSLQARDARGRALPAAADDVMLPVGFEDLR
;
A
#
# COMPACT_ATOMS: atom_id res chain seq x y z
N MET A 1 -63.59 -49.03 49.35
CA MET A 1 -64.24 -49.78 48.30
C MET A 1 -63.48 -49.53 46.97
N ARG A 2 -62.88 -50.48 46.65
CA ARG A 2 -62.48 -51.13 45.37
C ARG A 2 -62.35 -50.29 44.11
N PRO A 3 -61.53 -50.83 43.27
CA PRO A 3 -60.46 -50.23 42.46
C PRO A 3 -60.92 -50.13 40.96
N LEU A 4 -60.13 -49.55 40.19
CA LEU A 4 -60.07 -50.00 38.79
C LEU A 4 -58.77 -49.57 38.16
N ALA A 5 -58.02 -50.57 37.84
CA ALA A 5 -56.88 -50.56 37.03
C ALA A 5 -57.26 -50.22 35.56
N ILE A 6 -56.52 -49.37 34.90
CA ILE A 6 -56.53 -49.31 33.43
C ILE A 6 -55.09 -49.34 32.99
N LEU A 7 -54.73 -50.44 32.40
CA LEU A 7 -53.58 -50.67 31.58
C LEU A 7 -53.64 -49.67 30.37
N MET A 8 -52.62 -48.95 30.18
CA MET A 8 -52.40 -48.31 28.87
C MET A 8 -51.07 -48.74 28.32
N LEU A 9 -51.20 -49.26 27.16
CA LEU A 9 -50.24 -49.85 26.25
C LEU A 9 -49.06 -48.88 25.96
N SER A 10 -47.87 -49.43 26.14
CA SER A 10 -46.65 -48.82 25.66
C SER A 10 -46.56 -48.83 24.14
N ALA A 11 -46.62 -47.70 23.48
CA ALA A 11 -46.19 -47.54 22.12
C ALA A 11 -44.71 -47.03 22.10
N LEU A 12 -43.85 -47.98 21.87
CA LEU A 12 -42.42 -47.72 21.69
C LEU A 12 -42.20 -47.13 20.29
N ALA A 13 -42.13 -45.81 20.22
CA ALA A 13 -41.77 -45.12 18.95
C ALA A 13 -40.24 -45.11 18.84
N LEU A 14 -39.73 -45.96 17.98
CA LEU A 14 -38.36 -45.93 17.47
C LEU A 14 -38.17 -44.68 16.64
N LEU A 15 -37.55 -43.67 17.18
CA LEU A 15 -37.02 -42.51 16.44
C LEU A 15 -35.69 -42.90 15.81
N PRO A 16 -35.48 -42.74 14.50
CA PRO A 16 -34.18 -42.90 13.92
C PRO A 16 -33.30 -41.70 14.37
N VAL A 17 -32.21 -41.99 15.04
CA VAL A 17 -31.14 -41.05 15.29
C VAL A 17 -30.49 -40.79 13.95
N ALA A 18 -30.94 -39.74 13.28
CA ALA A 18 -30.17 -39.15 12.20
C ALA A 18 -28.93 -38.49 12.81
N CYS A 19 -27.80 -39.18 12.71
CA CYS A 19 -26.50 -38.55 12.89
C CYS A 19 -26.32 -37.48 11.80
N GLU A 20 -26.79 -36.30 12.09
CA GLU A 20 -26.42 -35.11 11.36
C GLU A 20 -24.95 -34.87 11.63
N ARG A 21 -24.16 -35.34 10.68
CA ARG A 21 -22.73 -35.08 10.63
C ARG A 21 -22.58 -33.57 10.40
N ALA A 22 -22.44 -32.83 11.50
CA ALA A 22 -22.08 -31.42 11.44
C ALA A 22 -20.78 -31.34 10.64
N ALA A 23 -20.87 -30.90 9.39
CA ALA A 23 -19.73 -30.49 8.63
C ALA A 23 -19.01 -29.42 9.46
N PRO A 24 -17.68 -29.51 9.63
CA PRO A 24 -16.97 -28.42 10.27
C PRO A 24 -17.28 -27.14 9.50
N ALA A 25 -17.90 -26.20 10.19
CA ALA A 25 -17.99 -24.85 9.69
C ALA A 25 -16.55 -24.46 9.32
N ARG A 26 -16.27 -24.39 8.02
CA ARG A 26 -15.09 -23.70 7.55
C ARG A 26 -15.29 -22.27 8.04
N ASP A 27 -14.60 -21.98 9.11
CA ASP A 27 -14.24 -20.63 9.48
C ASP A 27 -13.58 -20.04 8.24
N GLN A 28 -14.39 -19.45 7.36
CA GLN A 28 -13.93 -18.50 6.41
C GLN A 28 -13.56 -17.28 7.24
N GLY A 29 -12.43 -17.42 7.96
CA GLY A 29 -11.69 -16.27 8.39
C GLY A 29 -11.49 -15.44 7.14
N THR A 30 -12.32 -14.42 7.02
CA THR A 30 -12.08 -13.32 6.11
C THR A 30 -10.81 -12.66 6.64
N SER A 31 -9.68 -13.30 6.35
CA SER A 31 -8.40 -12.62 6.32
C SER A 31 -8.65 -11.53 5.29
N ALA A 32 -8.99 -10.34 5.76
CA ALA A 32 -8.85 -9.15 4.97
C ALA A 32 -7.36 -9.14 4.63
N ALA A 33 -7.02 -9.74 3.49
CA ALA A 33 -5.73 -9.62 2.90
C ALA A 33 -5.55 -8.10 2.78
N ALA A 34 -4.67 -7.53 3.61
CA ALA A 34 -4.30 -6.16 3.51
C ALA A 34 -3.86 -5.99 2.06
N SER A 35 -4.68 -5.28 1.27
CA SER A 35 -4.44 -5.14 -0.15
C SER A 35 -3.15 -4.37 -0.29
N ALA A 36 -2.12 -5.02 -0.79
CA ALA A 36 -0.89 -4.35 -1.16
C ALA A 36 -1.24 -3.35 -2.27
N SER A 37 -0.88 -2.11 -2.09
CA SER A 37 -1.06 -1.05 -3.08
C SER A 37 0.29 -0.45 -3.43
N ALA A 38 0.44 -0.02 -4.67
CA ALA A 38 1.62 0.67 -5.13
C ALA A 38 1.21 1.90 -5.95
N MET A 39 1.96 2.98 -5.79
CA MET A 39 1.86 4.20 -6.58
C MET A 39 3.24 4.48 -7.19
N GLU A 40 3.26 4.90 -8.43
CA GLU A 40 4.48 5.25 -9.13
C GLU A 40 4.43 6.68 -9.65
N PHE A 41 5.57 7.34 -9.61
CA PHE A 41 5.76 8.70 -10.08
C PHE A 41 7.01 8.78 -10.93
N ARG A 42 6.98 9.64 -11.93
CA ARG A 42 8.11 9.95 -12.80
C ARG A 42 8.30 11.45 -12.90
N GLY A 43 9.53 11.88 -12.99
CA GLY A 43 9.85 13.28 -13.24
C GLY A 43 11.26 13.47 -13.75
N GLU A 44 11.47 14.61 -14.36
CA GLU A 44 12.78 15.14 -14.67
C GLU A 44 13.12 16.20 -13.64
N ARG A 45 14.34 16.13 -13.11
CA ARG A 45 14.81 17.06 -12.10
C ARG A 45 15.90 17.96 -12.67
N PRO A 46 15.92 19.23 -12.27
CA PRO A 46 16.97 20.13 -12.71
C PRO A 46 18.33 19.66 -12.17
N CYS A 47 19.34 19.81 -13.00
CA CYS A 47 20.73 19.50 -12.69
C CYS A 47 21.62 20.67 -13.06
N ALA A 48 22.52 21.09 -12.16
CA ALA A 48 23.41 22.21 -12.42
C ALA A 48 24.63 21.81 -13.29
N ASP A 49 25.10 20.56 -13.11
CA ASP A 49 26.35 20.08 -13.70
C ASP A 49 26.16 18.83 -14.56
N CYS A 50 24.93 18.54 -14.97
CA CYS A 50 24.61 17.42 -15.86
C CYS A 50 23.50 17.80 -16.85
N ASP A 51 23.23 16.92 -17.83
CA ASP A 51 22.21 17.17 -18.85
C ASP A 51 20.79 17.03 -18.30
N GLY A 52 20.62 16.20 -17.27
CA GLY A 52 19.34 15.98 -16.60
C GLY A 52 19.40 14.84 -15.59
N ILE A 53 18.36 14.79 -14.76
CA ILE A 53 18.13 13.70 -13.81
C ILE A 53 16.74 13.17 -14.06
N GLU A 54 16.64 11.95 -14.56
CA GLU A 54 15.37 11.22 -14.57
C GLU A 54 15.14 10.56 -13.21
N ALA A 55 13.96 10.72 -12.66
CA ALA A 55 13.59 10.15 -11.36
C ALA A 55 12.35 9.24 -11.48
N TRP A 56 12.41 8.10 -10.80
CA TRP A 56 11.30 7.17 -10.63
C TRP A 56 11.12 6.89 -9.16
N LEU A 57 9.94 7.22 -8.65
CA LEU A 57 9.56 6.94 -7.27
C LEU A 57 8.44 5.90 -7.26
N ARG A 58 8.65 4.83 -6.50
CA ARG A 58 7.63 3.84 -6.20
C ARG A 58 7.33 3.85 -4.71
N LEU A 59 6.08 4.03 -4.37
CA LEU A 59 5.54 3.95 -3.01
C LEU A 59 4.76 2.64 -2.88
N GLU A 60 5.09 1.83 -1.90
CA GLU A 60 4.42 0.57 -1.62
C GLU A 60 3.81 0.62 -0.22
N GLN A 61 2.59 0.14 -0.10
CA GLN A 61 1.93 -0.07 1.18
C GLN A 61 1.44 -1.51 1.27
N ASP A 62 1.86 -2.21 2.32
CA ASP A 62 1.42 -3.54 2.66
C ASP A 62 1.00 -3.55 4.13
N GLY A 63 -0.31 -3.45 4.36
CA GLY A 63 -0.85 -3.22 5.68
C GLY A 63 -0.36 -1.92 6.30
N LYS A 64 0.45 -2.02 7.35
CA LYS A 64 1.06 -0.87 8.03
C LYS A 64 2.47 -0.55 7.53
N LEU A 65 3.03 -1.40 6.68
CA LEU A 65 4.37 -1.19 6.13
C LEU A 65 4.28 -0.25 4.93
N GLN A 66 4.98 0.86 5.02
CA GLN A 66 5.08 1.88 3.99
C GLN A 66 6.53 1.97 3.56
N ARG A 67 6.83 1.54 2.34
CA ARG A 67 8.18 1.50 1.77
C ARG A 67 8.24 2.32 0.51
N TYR A 68 9.40 2.91 0.24
CA TYR A 68 9.64 3.54 -1.04
C TYR A 68 10.93 3.01 -1.66
N ARG A 69 10.99 3.18 -2.98
CA ARG A 69 12.19 3.08 -3.80
C ARG A 69 12.22 4.26 -4.75
N LEU A 70 13.31 5.03 -4.69
CA LEU A 70 13.59 6.12 -5.60
C LEU A 70 14.81 5.74 -6.42
N ILE A 71 14.70 5.85 -7.73
CA ILE A 71 15.79 5.65 -8.69
C ILE A 71 16.01 6.97 -9.39
N GLU A 72 17.23 7.47 -9.37
CA GLU A 72 17.65 8.69 -10.06
C GLU A 72 18.75 8.35 -11.05
N ARG A 73 18.53 8.67 -12.32
CA ARG A 73 19.49 8.47 -13.40
C ARG A 73 20.01 9.81 -13.85
N TYR A 74 21.29 10.01 -13.65
CA TYR A 74 22.02 11.22 -14.04
C TYR A 74 22.65 11.00 -15.40
N SER A 75 22.38 11.90 -16.33
CA SER A 75 22.96 11.89 -17.69
C SER A 75 23.92 13.06 -17.85
N SER A 76 25.12 12.79 -18.37
CA SER A 76 26.14 13.81 -18.69
C SER A 76 26.91 13.37 -19.92
N GLY A 77 26.61 13.94 -21.09
CA GLY A 77 27.15 13.52 -22.36
C GLY A 77 26.87 12.04 -22.64
N THR A 78 27.94 11.23 -22.75
CA THR A 78 27.82 9.75 -22.96
C THR A 78 27.83 8.95 -21.66
N HIS A 79 27.87 9.61 -20.52
CA HIS A 79 27.94 8.94 -19.22
C HIS A 79 26.58 8.97 -18.52
N GLU A 80 26.22 7.82 -17.98
CA GLU A 80 25.03 7.68 -17.12
C GLU A 80 25.44 7.12 -15.77
N ARG A 81 24.79 7.60 -14.69
CA ARG A 81 24.92 7.06 -13.34
C ARG A 81 23.55 6.88 -12.75
N GLU A 82 23.33 5.72 -12.14
CA GLU A 82 22.09 5.42 -11.43
C GLU A 82 22.34 5.40 -9.92
N PHE A 83 21.50 6.09 -9.19
CA PHE A 83 21.45 6.08 -7.73
C PHE A 83 20.12 5.50 -7.28
N LYS A 84 20.18 4.68 -6.23
CA LYS A 84 19.00 4.08 -5.62
C LYS A 84 18.93 4.53 -4.17
N ASP A 85 17.75 4.97 -3.78
CA ASP A 85 17.43 5.36 -2.42
C ASP A 85 16.18 4.59 -1.99
N GLU A 86 16.24 3.97 -0.81
CA GLU A 86 15.16 3.12 -0.30
C GLU A 86 14.95 3.42 1.18
N GLY A 87 13.71 3.30 1.63
CA GLY A 87 13.37 3.51 3.02
C GLY A 87 11.88 3.43 3.27
N GLU A 88 11.43 4.24 4.21
CA GLU A 88 10.03 4.34 4.59
C GLU A 88 9.44 5.68 4.13
N TRP A 89 8.16 5.66 3.77
CA TRP A 89 7.45 6.89 3.48
C TRP A 89 6.34 7.14 4.50
N ILE A 90 6.03 8.41 4.73
CA ILE A 90 4.98 8.87 5.63
C ILE A 90 4.20 9.98 4.94
N ALA A 91 2.87 9.89 4.98
CA ALA A 91 1.99 10.98 4.56
C ALA A 91 1.58 11.81 5.77
N GLU A 92 1.81 13.12 5.70
CA GLU A 92 1.42 14.10 6.74
C GLU A 92 0.62 15.24 6.08
N GLY A 93 -0.71 15.12 6.05
CA GLY A 93 -1.57 16.04 5.31
C GLY A 93 -1.29 15.94 3.80
N ASP A 94 -0.88 17.04 3.19
CA ASP A 94 -0.47 17.13 1.79
C ASP A 94 1.02 16.84 1.57
N LEU A 95 1.77 16.54 2.62
CA LEU A 95 3.20 16.23 2.53
C LEU A 95 3.46 14.73 2.49
N LEU A 96 4.39 14.35 1.63
CA LEU A 96 5.00 13.04 1.55
C LEU A 96 6.45 13.15 2.03
N ARG A 97 6.81 12.43 3.09
CA ARG A 97 8.17 12.34 3.59
C ARG A 97 8.77 10.99 3.27
N LEU A 98 9.93 10.98 2.64
CA LEU A 98 10.74 9.81 2.35
C LEU A 98 11.94 9.80 3.31
N ARG A 99 12.01 8.79 4.17
CA ARG A 99 13.12 8.62 5.12
C ARG A 99 14.02 7.48 4.65
N ALA A 100 15.22 7.82 4.25
CA ALA A 100 16.20 6.86 3.74
C ALA A 100 16.74 5.96 4.86
N ARG A 101 17.10 4.72 4.52
CA ARG A 101 17.69 3.76 5.46
C ARG A 101 19.06 4.18 5.98
N ASP A 102 19.83 4.84 5.15
CA ASP A 102 21.18 5.34 5.44
C ASP A 102 21.18 6.75 6.05
N GLY A 103 20.00 7.27 6.33
CA GLY A 103 19.77 8.62 6.83
C GLY A 103 19.43 9.60 5.71
N GLY A 104 18.90 10.73 6.11
CA GLY A 104 18.38 11.73 5.21
C GLY A 104 16.87 11.66 5.03
N GLU A 105 16.31 12.76 4.57
CA GLU A 105 14.87 12.91 4.33
C GLU A 105 14.65 13.73 3.08
N ARG A 106 13.70 13.33 2.26
CA ARG A 106 13.16 14.09 1.14
C ARG A 106 11.70 14.39 1.40
N VAL A 107 11.26 15.58 1.06
CA VAL A 107 9.88 16.02 1.28
C VAL A 107 9.29 16.47 -0.04
N TYR A 108 8.08 16.02 -0.31
CA TYR A 108 7.28 16.44 -1.46
C TYR A 108 5.91 16.91 -0.97
N ALA A 109 5.24 17.74 -1.73
CA ALA A 109 3.84 18.07 -1.53
C ALA A 109 3.00 17.50 -2.66
N TYR A 110 1.90 16.85 -2.34
CA TYR A 110 0.87 16.48 -3.31
C TYR A 110 0.21 17.73 -3.86
N GLN A 111 0.13 17.82 -5.18
CA GLN A 111 -0.58 18.89 -5.87
C GLN A 111 -2.00 18.43 -6.22
N ALA A 112 -2.86 19.37 -6.61
CA ALA A 112 -4.25 19.08 -6.95
C ALA A 112 -4.42 18.12 -8.14
N ASP A 113 -3.43 18.05 -9.03
CA ASP A 113 -3.39 17.14 -10.19
C ASP A 113 -2.81 15.76 -9.85
N GLY A 114 -2.46 15.52 -8.58
CA GLY A 114 -1.85 14.28 -8.11
C GLY A 114 -0.32 14.22 -8.27
N SER A 115 0.31 15.24 -8.83
CA SER A 115 1.77 15.32 -8.92
C SER A 115 2.41 15.57 -7.56
N LEU A 116 3.71 15.29 -7.48
CA LEU A 116 4.55 15.55 -6.31
C LEU A 116 5.53 16.67 -6.64
N GLN A 117 5.52 17.75 -5.86
CA GLN A 117 6.48 18.83 -5.98
C GLN A 117 7.46 18.83 -4.82
N ALA A 118 8.75 18.95 -5.10
CA ALA A 118 9.79 18.96 -4.09
C ALA A 118 9.63 20.13 -3.09
N ARG A 119 9.94 19.86 -1.82
CA ARG A 119 9.87 20.79 -0.69
C ARG A 119 11.15 20.77 0.12
N ASP A 120 11.37 21.81 0.94
CA ASP A 120 12.41 21.78 1.95
C ASP A 120 12.02 20.81 3.10
N ALA A 121 12.94 20.54 4.02
CA ALA A 121 12.72 19.66 5.17
C ALA A 121 11.55 20.10 6.08
N ARG A 122 11.12 21.36 5.98
CA ARG A 122 9.99 21.92 6.72
C ARG A 122 8.68 21.90 5.89
N GLY A 123 8.72 21.35 4.68
CA GLY A 123 7.58 21.30 3.76
C GLY A 123 7.30 22.58 3.01
N ARG A 124 8.21 23.59 3.05
CA ARG A 124 8.02 24.86 2.36
C ARG A 124 8.45 24.74 0.90
N ALA A 125 7.81 25.54 0.05
CA ALA A 125 8.18 25.60 -1.36
C ALA A 125 9.64 26.03 -1.55
N LEU A 126 10.29 25.40 -2.53
CA LEU A 126 11.65 25.72 -2.96
C LEU A 126 11.54 26.49 -4.28
N PRO A 127 11.78 27.83 -4.30
CA PRO A 127 11.67 28.61 -5.54
C PRO A 127 12.57 28.10 -6.67
N ALA A 128 13.77 27.61 -6.33
CA ALA A 128 14.74 27.04 -7.28
C ALA A 128 14.36 25.63 -7.77
N ALA A 129 13.37 25.00 -7.16
CA ALA A 129 12.88 23.66 -7.52
C ALA A 129 11.41 23.69 -7.97
N ALA A 130 10.96 24.80 -8.54
CA ALA A 130 9.60 24.92 -9.07
C ALA A 130 9.33 23.87 -10.16
N ASP A 131 10.37 23.51 -10.93
CA ASP A 131 10.32 22.51 -12.00
C ASP A 131 10.65 21.08 -11.50
N ASP A 132 10.95 20.88 -10.21
CA ASP A 132 11.17 19.56 -9.61
C ASP A 132 9.82 18.92 -9.25
N VAL A 133 9.16 18.40 -10.28
CA VAL A 133 7.83 17.82 -10.19
C VAL A 133 7.88 16.38 -10.70
N MET A 134 7.24 15.47 -9.96
CA MET A 134 7.06 14.09 -10.36
C MET A 134 5.58 13.83 -10.67
N LEU A 135 5.28 13.32 -11.83
CA LEU A 135 3.94 13.02 -12.31
C LEU A 135 3.54 11.58 -11.93
N PRO A 136 2.29 11.34 -11.56
CA PRO A 136 1.81 9.99 -11.33
C PRO A 136 1.84 9.20 -12.65
N VAL A 137 2.32 7.95 -12.58
CA VAL A 137 2.31 7.02 -13.72
C VAL A 137 0.98 6.30 -13.74
N GLY A 138 0.20 6.49 -14.82
CA GLY A 138 -1.05 5.76 -15.04
C GLY A 138 -0.78 4.28 -15.38
N PHE A 139 -1.77 3.42 -15.16
CA PHE A 139 -1.68 2.00 -15.54
C PHE A 139 -1.45 1.76 -17.05
N GLU A 140 -1.70 2.76 -17.89
CA GLU A 140 -1.47 2.68 -19.33
C GLU A 140 -0.01 2.81 -19.74
N ASP A 141 0.81 3.44 -18.90
CA ASP A 141 2.24 3.67 -19.17
C ASP A 141 3.13 2.49 -18.78
N LEU A 142 2.54 1.43 -18.21
CA LEU A 142 3.24 0.22 -17.76
C LEU A 142 3.21 -0.95 -18.77
N ARG A 143 2.82 -0.68 -20.02
CA ARG A 143 2.78 -1.69 -21.10
C ARG A 143 3.99 -1.66 -22.00
#